data_0f58034a5b554ba4692ac6a7a7493077
#
_entry.id   0f58034a5b554ba4692ac6a7a7493077
#
_cell.length_a   1.000
_cell.length_b   1.000
_cell.length_c   1.000
_cell.angle_alpha   90.00
_cell.angle_beta   90.00
_cell.angle_gamma   90.00
#
_symmetry.space_group_name_H-M   'P 1'
#
loop_
_entity.id
_entity.type
_entity.pdbx_description
1 polymer ?
#
loop_
_entity_poly.entity_id
_entity_poly.type
_entity_poly.pdbx_seq_one_letter_code
_entity_poly.pdbx_strand_id
1 'polypeptide(L)'
;MNQVIQTNELVKTYGRRTVVNHVSVNVKQGEIVGLLGPNGAGKTTTFYMVVGLIKPDEGTVTLNNEDITRLPMYKRAQLGIGYLPQEASVFRSLSVEDNIRAVLEMTGLSKADQRQKLEDLLDEFRLHHVRKNRGDSLSGGERRRTEIARALAVNPNFILLDEPFAGVDPIAVEDIQTVVARLKFKNIGILITDHNVNETLSICDRAYLLIEGKIFKHGTAEELAADEQVRRLYLGRNFELKRKDYLYDEVMKGIGDLPTL
;
A
#
# COMPACT_ATOMS: atom_id res chain seq x y z
N MET A 1 -4.51 21.07 -2.59
CA MET A 1 -4.72 20.24 -3.81
C MET A 1 -4.31 18.83 -3.46
N ASN A 2 -5.12 17.82 -3.82
CA ASN A 2 -4.73 16.43 -3.60
C ASN A 2 -3.54 16.07 -4.49
N GLN A 3 -2.54 15.47 -3.90
CA GLN A 3 -1.35 15.00 -4.63
C GLN A 3 -1.69 13.76 -5.47
N VAL A 4 -0.90 13.51 -6.52
CA VAL A 4 -1.04 12.34 -7.39
C VAL A 4 0.31 11.75 -7.75
N ILE A 5 0.42 10.43 -7.61
CA ILE A 5 1.48 9.64 -8.25
C ILE A 5 0.94 9.18 -9.59
N GLN A 6 1.73 9.35 -10.66
CA GLN A 6 1.34 8.92 -12.00
C GLN A 6 2.52 8.28 -12.71
N THR A 7 2.23 7.24 -13.49
CA THR A 7 3.19 6.68 -14.45
C THR A 7 2.69 6.95 -15.86
N ASN A 8 3.61 7.19 -16.79
CA ASN A 8 3.30 7.39 -18.18
C ASN A 8 4.13 6.45 -19.02
N GLU A 9 3.46 5.55 -19.75
CA GLU A 9 4.03 4.64 -20.74
C GLU A 9 5.27 3.89 -20.26
N LEU A 10 5.21 3.31 -19.04
CA LEU A 10 6.34 2.57 -18.49
C LEU A 10 6.63 1.33 -19.33
N VAL A 11 7.90 1.15 -19.66
CA VAL A 11 8.43 -0.05 -20.33
C VAL A 11 9.56 -0.65 -19.52
N LYS A 12 9.57 -1.97 -19.40
CA LYS A 12 10.67 -2.74 -18.80
C LYS A 12 10.90 -4.05 -19.54
N THR A 13 12.13 -4.24 -20.00
CA THR A 13 12.56 -5.44 -20.73
C THR A 13 13.71 -6.13 -19.99
N TYR A 14 13.62 -7.43 -19.84
CA TYR A 14 14.69 -8.28 -19.33
C TYR A 14 15.14 -9.26 -20.44
N GLY A 15 16.36 -9.08 -20.90
CA GLY A 15 16.87 -9.84 -22.03
C GLY A 15 16.05 -9.59 -23.30
N ARG A 16 15.29 -10.58 -23.74
CA ARG A 16 14.40 -10.48 -24.92
C ARG A 16 12.92 -10.37 -24.56
N ARG A 17 12.59 -10.36 -23.28
CA ARG A 17 11.19 -10.32 -22.81
C ARG A 17 10.84 -8.96 -22.25
N THR A 18 9.90 -8.26 -22.90
CA THR A 18 9.27 -7.07 -22.35
C THR A 18 8.21 -7.50 -21.35
N VAL A 19 8.45 -7.23 -20.05
CA VAL A 19 7.58 -7.64 -18.94
C VAL A 19 6.60 -6.55 -18.54
N VAL A 20 6.91 -5.29 -18.86
CA VAL A 20 6.00 -4.14 -18.73
C VAL A 20 6.06 -3.38 -20.06
N ASN A 21 4.91 -3.14 -20.65
CA ASN A 21 4.79 -2.66 -22.02
C ASN A 21 3.76 -1.52 -22.08
N HIS A 22 4.23 -0.28 -22.03
CA HIS A 22 3.44 0.95 -22.07
C HIS A 22 2.36 1.02 -20.99
N VAL A 23 2.75 0.80 -19.72
CA VAL A 23 1.84 0.80 -18.58
C VAL A 23 1.74 2.19 -17.97
N SER A 24 0.51 2.72 -17.95
CA SER A 24 0.18 4.02 -17.33
C SER A 24 -0.84 3.80 -16.20
N VAL A 25 -0.45 4.12 -14.97
CA VAL A 25 -1.31 4.06 -13.77
C VAL A 25 -1.20 5.35 -12.98
N ASN A 26 -2.22 5.67 -12.21
CA ASN A 26 -2.15 6.79 -11.27
C ASN A 26 -2.81 6.45 -9.95
N VAL A 27 -2.42 7.16 -8.88
CA VAL A 27 -2.98 7.07 -7.53
C VAL A 27 -3.09 8.47 -6.97
N LYS A 28 -4.27 8.85 -6.49
CA LYS A 28 -4.52 10.13 -5.82
C LYS A 28 -4.49 9.95 -4.30
N GLN A 29 -4.19 11.02 -3.57
CA GLN A 29 -4.41 11.00 -2.12
C GLN A 29 -5.86 10.70 -1.78
N GLY A 30 -6.08 9.90 -0.74
CA GLY A 30 -7.40 9.53 -0.26
C GLY A 30 -8.11 8.47 -1.10
N GLU A 31 -7.40 7.77 -2.01
CA GLU A 31 -7.96 6.62 -2.72
C GLU A 31 -7.12 5.34 -2.54
N ILE A 32 -7.78 4.21 -2.66
CA ILE A 32 -7.17 2.88 -2.68
C ILE A 32 -7.24 2.33 -4.10
N VAL A 33 -6.08 2.10 -4.70
CA VAL A 33 -5.94 1.59 -6.06
C VAL A 33 -5.30 0.21 -6.06
N GLY A 34 -5.96 -0.76 -6.69
CA GLY A 34 -5.43 -2.11 -6.90
C GLY A 34 -4.62 -2.22 -8.19
N LEU A 35 -3.48 -2.93 -8.14
CA LEU A 35 -2.73 -3.35 -9.31
C LEU A 35 -2.79 -4.87 -9.39
N LEU A 36 -3.71 -5.39 -10.19
CA LEU A 36 -4.12 -6.79 -10.22
C LEU A 36 -3.66 -7.48 -11.51
N GLY A 37 -3.73 -8.80 -11.54
CA GLY A 37 -3.42 -9.61 -12.71
C GLY A 37 -2.79 -10.96 -12.34
N PRO A 38 -2.69 -11.89 -13.28
CA PRO A 38 -2.10 -13.20 -13.06
C PRO A 38 -0.59 -13.12 -12.74
N ASN A 39 -0.02 -14.25 -12.32
CA ASN A 39 1.42 -14.35 -12.12
C ASN A 39 2.17 -14.10 -13.44
N GLY A 40 3.23 -13.30 -13.36
CA GLY A 40 4.00 -12.90 -14.54
C GLY A 40 3.37 -11.81 -15.41
N ALA A 41 2.26 -11.19 -15.00
CA ALA A 41 1.61 -10.09 -15.72
C ALA A 41 2.38 -8.75 -15.69
N GLY A 42 3.45 -8.64 -14.91
CA GLY A 42 4.25 -7.41 -14.80
C GLY A 42 3.88 -6.53 -13.59
N LYS A 43 2.96 -6.96 -12.71
CA LYS A 43 2.53 -6.20 -11.51
C LYS A 43 3.71 -5.76 -10.65
N THR A 44 4.47 -6.71 -10.11
CA THR A 44 5.59 -6.44 -9.21
C THR A 44 6.64 -5.54 -9.86
N THR A 45 6.93 -5.75 -11.15
CA THR A 45 7.88 -4.90 -11.90
C THR A 45 7.35 -3.48 -12.04
N THR A 46 6.08 -3.30 -12.40
CA THR A 46 5.43 -1.98 -12.48
C THR A 46 5.44 -1.30 -11.10
N PHE A 47 5.03 -2.02 -10.08
CA PHE A 47 5.02 -1.56 -8.70
C PHE A 47 6.42 -1.11 -8.24
N TYR A 48 7.46 -1.91 -8.49
CA TYR A 48 8.84 -1.58 -8.12
C TYR A 48 9.41 -0.39 -8.90
N MET A 49 8.92 -0.13 -10.12
CA MET A 49 9.25 1.11 -10.83
C MET A 49 8.62 2.33 -10.15
N VAL A 50 7.39 2.20 -9.61
CA VAL A 50 6.75 3.27 -8.82
C VAL A 50 7.47 3.49 -7.49
N VAL A 51 7.88 2.42 -6.81
CA VAL A 51 8.67 2.49 -5.55
C VAL A 51 10.06 3.11 -5.77
N GLY A 52 10.65 2.92 -6.95
CA GLY A 52 12.03 3.34 -7.26
C GLY A 52 13.09 2.27 -6.97
N LEU A 53 12.68 1.00 -6.86
CA LEU A 53 13.57 -0.15 -6.75
C LEU A 53 14.09 -0.61 -8.12
N ILE A 54 13.26 -0.44 -9.16
CA ILE A 54 13.59 -0.77 -10.55
C ILE A 54 13.48 0.51 -11.38
N LYS A 55 14.46 0.74 -12.24
CA LYS A 55 14.41 1.85 -13.20
C LYS A 55 13.70 1.37 -14.46
N PRO A 56 12.69 2.10 -14.98
CA PRO A 56 12.11 1.82 -16.27
C PRO A 56 13.14 2.02 -17.40
N ASP A 57 12.96 1.30 -18.50
CA ASP A 57 13.75 1.51 -19.72
C ASP A 57 13.19 2.68 -20.52
N GLU A 58 11.84 2.82 -20.53
CA GLU A 58 11.12 3.95 -21.13
C GLU A 58 9.97 4.39 -20.23
N GLY A 59 9.44 5.58 -20.49
CA GLY A 59 8.36 6.17 -19.72
C GLY A 59 8.84 6.90 -18.47
N THR A 60 7.89 7.45 -17.71
CA THR A 60 8.17 8.29 -16.54
C THR A 60 7.28 7.95 -15.35
N VAL A 61 7.81 8.24 -14.15
CA VAL A 61 7.04 8.27 -12.90
C VAL A 61 7.06 9.69 -12.39
N THR A 62 5.88 10.25 -12.11
CA THR A 62 5.75 11.63 -11.62
C THR A 62 5.02 11.68 -10.29
N LEU A 63 5.37 12.68 -9.47
CA LEU A 63 4.62 13.09 -8.28
C LEU A 63 4.20 14.54 -8.49
N ASN A 64 2.89 14.81 -8.57
CA ASN A 64 2.36 16.16 -8.85
C ASN A 64 2.96 16.81 -10.11
N ASN A 65 3.13 16.04 -11.18
CA ASN A 65 3.79 16.41 -12.45
C ASN A 65 5.32 16.63 -12.35
N GLU A 66 5.93 16.49 -11.20
CA GLU A 66 7.40 16.49 -11.07
C GLU A 66 7.96 15.10 -11.38
N ASP A 67 8.95 15.02 -12.25
CA ASP A 67 9.58 13.77 -12.65
C ASP A 67 10.45 13.19 -11.51
N ILE A 68 10.03 12.05 -10.98
CA ILE A 68 10.76 11.30 -9.95
C ILE A 68 11.36 9.99 -10.50
N THR A 69 11.34 9.77 -11.81
CA THR A 69 11.73 8.51 -12.45
C THR A 69 13.13 8.06 -12.05
N ARG A 70 14.06 8.99 -11.94
CA ARG A 70 15.46 8.70 -11.61
C ARG A 70 15.77 8.78 -10.13
N LEU A 71 14.80 9.18 -9.29
CA LEU A 71 15.01 9.27 -7.86
C LEU A 71 15.00 7.85 -7.24
N PRO A 72 16.01 7.51 -6.44
CA PRO A 72 16.03 6.25 -5.70
C PRO A 72 14.97 6.25 -4.60
N MET A 73 14.60 5.06 -4.12
CA MET A 73 13.53 4.84 -3.13
C MET A 73 13.61 5.77 -1.92
N TYR A 74 14.82 5.99 -1.33
CA TYR A 74 14.95 6.85 -0.15
C TYR A 74 14.61 8.33 -0.44
N LYS A 75 14.88 8.82 -1.64
CA LYS A 75 14.47 10.16 -2.06
C LYS A 75 12.96 10.26 -2.24
N ARG A 76 12.32 9.21 -2.80
CA ARG A 76 10.86 9.14 -2.89
C ARG A 76 10.21 9.06 -1.51
N ALA A 77 10.84 8.35 -0.56
CA ALA A 77 10.39 8.34 0.83
C ALA A 77 10.41 9.74 1.47
N GLN A 78 11.46 10.55 1.20
CA GLN A 78 11.53 11.94 1.64
C GLN A 78 10.46 12.84 1.00
N LEU A 79 9.92 12.47 -0.16
CA LEU A 79 8.78 13.12 -0.82
C LEU A 79 7.41 12.62 -0.32
N GLY A 80 7.39 11.74 0.68
CA GLY A 80 6.18 11.24 1.29
C GLY A 80 5.62 9.96 0.65
N ILE A 81 6.43 9.16 -0.05
CA ILE A 81 6.03 7.87 -0.61
C ILE A 81 6.54 6.74 0.27
N GLY A 82 5.68 6.18 1.12
CA GLY A 82 5.99 5.02 1.96
C GLY A 82 5.90 3.71 1.16
N TYR A 83 6.70 2.71 1.56
CA TYR A 83 6.69 1.38 0.96
C TYR A 83 6.69 0.30 2.03
N LEU A 84 5.78 -0.65 1.92
CA LEU A 84 5.72 -1.86 2.72
C LEU A 84 5.95 -3.09 1.82
N PRO A 85 7.09 -3.77 1.98
CA PRO A 85 7.39 -4.98 1.21
C PRO A 85 6.51 -6.17 1.63
N GLN A 86 6.46 -7.17 0.77
CA GLN A 86 5.84 -8.47 1.06
C GLN A 86 6.55 -9.18 2.23
N GLU A 87 7.88 -9.18 2.21
CA GLU A 87 8.67 -9.77 3.28
C GLU A 87 8.67 -8.91 4.54
N ALA A 88 8.77 -9.57 5.69
CA ALA A 88 8.83 -8.91 6.98
C ALA A 88 9.99 -7.91 7.06
N SER A 89 9.66 -6.63 7.23
CA SER A 89 10.62 -5.53 7.28
C SER A 89 10.92 -5.03 8.70
N VAL A 90 10.27 -5.61 9.72
CA VAL A 90 10.50 -5.25 11.12
C VAL A 90 11.95 -5.51 11.54
N PHE A 91 12.54 -4.60 12.29
CA PHE A 91 13.85 -4.83 12.91
C PHE A 91 13.71 -5.87 14.01
N ARG A 92 14.10 -7.10 13.71
CA ARG A 92 13.83 -8.31 14.52
C ARG A 92 14.35 -8.22 15.95
N SER A 93 15.52 -7.59 16.16
CA SER A 93 16.16 -7.45 17.48
C SER A 93 15.68 -6.25 18.30
N LEU A 94 14.95 -5.32 17.68
CA LEU A 94 14.38 -4.16 18.35
C LEU A 94 12.99 -4.46 18.89
N SER A 95 12.61 -3.75 19.97
CA SER A 95 11.24 -3.77 20.48
C SER A 95 10.28 -3.10 19.49
N VAL A 96 8.96 -3.28 19.66
CA VAL A 96 7.94 -2.59 18.86
C VAL A 96 8.13 -1.07 18.95
N GLU A 97 8.28 -0.52 20.17
CA GLU A 97 8.50 0.91 20.34
C GLU A 97 9.80 1.39 19.71
N ASP A 98 10.87 0.60 19.78
CA ASP A 98 12.16 1.00 19.19
C ASP A 98 12.14 0.90 17.66
N ASN A 99 11.34 0.00 17.08
CA ASN A 99 11.09 -0.05 15.65
C ASN A 99 10.47 1.27 15.13
N ILE A 100 9.50 1.82 15.87
CA ILE A 100 8.83 3.08 15.51
C ILE A 100 9.75 4.26 15.83
N ARG A 101 10.37 4.26 17.02
CA ARG A 101 11.27 5.33 17.48
C ARG A 101 12.45 5.54 16.55
N ALA A 102 13.06 4.46 16.04
CA ALA A 102 14.19 4.54 15.12
C ALA A 102 13.87 5.38 13.87
N VAL A 103 12.63 5.33 13.38
CA VAL A 103 12.18 6.14 12.25
C VAL A 103 11.83 7.56 12.69
N LEU A 104 11.18 7.74 13.84
CA LEU A 104 10.88 9.07 14.40
C LEU A 104 12.14 9.89 14.64
N GLU A 105 13.25 9.27 15.05
CA GLU A 105 14.53 9.94 15.25
C GLU A 105 15.13 10.51 13.95
N MET A 106 14.73 9.97 12.80
CA MET A 106 15.15 10.49 11.48
C MET A 106 14.28 11.66 10.99
N THR A 107 13.20 12.00 11.72
CA THR A 107 12.35 13.14 11.42
C THR A 107 12.91 14.43 12.05
N GLY A 108 12.46 15.60 11.56
CA GLY A 108 12.80 16.89 12.18
C GLY A 108 11.97 17.23 13.43
N LEU A 109 11.19 16.29 13.97
CA LEU A 109 10.32 16.52 15.13
C LEU A 109 11.13 16.73 16.42
N SER A 110 10.61 17.55 17.34
CA SER A 110 11.17 17.67 18.68
C SER A 110 11.08 16.36 19.44
N LYS A 111 11.91 16.17 20.47
CA LYS A 111 11.85 14.96 21.31
C LYS A 111 10.49 14.78 22.02
N ALA A 112 9.79 15.88 22.31
CA ALA A 112 8.45 15.83 22.89
C ALA A 112 7.44 15.32 21.85
N ASP A 113 7.47 15.87 20.63
CA ASP A 113 6.56 15.47 19.53
C ASP A 113 6.83 14.02 19.09
N GLN A 114 8.12 13.59 19.06
CA GLN A 114 8.47 12.19 18.78
C GLN A 114 7.85 11.24 19.80
N ARG A 115 7.87 11.60 21.09
CA ARG A 115 7.25 10.77 22.15
C ARG A 115 5.73 10.73 22.00
N GLN A 116 5.10 11.88 21.80
CA GLN A 116 3.65 11.93 21.60
C GLN A 116 3.25 11.09 20.41
N LYS A 117 3.90 11.26 19.27
CA LYS A 117 3.60 10.49 18.06
C LYS A 117 3.84 9.00 18.22
N LEU A 118 4.83 8.59 19.00
CA LEU A 118 5.04 7.18 19.34
C LEU A 118 3.84 6.62 20.10
N GLU A 119 3.35 7.33 21.14
CA GLU A 119 2.17 6.90 21.90
C GLU A 119 0.93 6.84 21.00
N ASP A 120 0.68 7.86 20.18
CA ASP A 120 -0.44 7.91 19.24
C ASP A 120 -0.43 6.71 18.27
N LEU A 121 0.74 6.35 17.75
CA LEU A 121 0.89 5.20 16.87
C LEU A 121 0.70 3.86 17.59
N LEU A 122 1.19 3.74 18.84
CA LEU A 122 0.97 2.55 19.66
C LEU A 122 -0.52 2.35 19.98
N ASP A 123 -1.23 3.43 20.29
CA ASP A 123 -2.68 3.43 20.54
C ASP A 123 -3.45 3.06 19.26
N GLU A 124 -3.20 3.78 18.17
CA GLU A 124 -3.89 3.59 16.89
C GLU A 124 -3.81 2.16 16.37
N PHE A 125 -2.62 1.54 16.50
CA PHE A 125 -2.36 0.19 16.03
C PHE A 125 -2.55 -0.88 17.11
N ARG A 126 -3.05 -0.50 18.29
CA ARG A 126 -3.28 -1.42 19.42
C ARG A 126 -2.05 -2.26 19.76
N LEU A 127 -0.88 -1.59 19.88
CA LEU A 127 0.42 -2.23 20.07
C LEU A 127 0.95 -2.12 21.50
N HIS A 128 0.22 -1.49 22.43
CA HIS A 128 0.69 -1.29 23.81
C HIS A 128 1.03 -2.60 24.53
N HIS A 129 0.23 -3.64 24.34
CA HIS A 129 0.41 -4.95 25.00
C HIS A 129 1.71 -5.66 24.56
N VAL A 130 2.22 -5.35 23.36
CA VAL A 130 3.47 -5.90 22.81
C VAL A 130 4.58 -4.87 22.70
N ARG A 131 4.38 -3.67 23.25
CA ARG A 131 5.28 -2.52 23.14
C ARG A 131 6.77 -2.87 23.35
N LYS A 132 7.06 -3.71 24.34
CA LYS A 132 8.42 -4.12 24.72
C LYS A 132 8.85 -5.45 24.07
N ASN A 133 7.96 -6.10 23.34
CA ASN A 133 8.27 -7.36 22.67
C ASN A 133 9.19 -7.09 21.48
N ARG A 134 10.13 -8.02 21.25
CA ARG A 134 11.04 -7.94 20.09
C ARG A 134 10.29 -8.29 18.80
N GLY A 135 10.72 -7.70 17.69
CA GLY A 135 10.13 -7.92 16.37
C GLY A 135 10.10 -9.38 15.92
N ASP A 136 11.08 -10.20 16.38
CA ASP A 136 11.16 -11.63 16.07
C ASP A 136 10.12 -12.49 16.84
N SER A 137 9.53 -11.96 17.92
CA SER A 137 8.55 -12.67 18.77
C SER A 137 7.09 -12.31 18.45
N LEU A 138 6.86 -11.39 17.50
CA LEU A 138 5.51 -10.93 17.15
C LEU A 138 4.76 -11.93 16.28
N SER A 139 3.45 -12.05 16.51
CA SER A 139 2.54 -12.70 15.56
C SER A 139 2.54 -11.99 14.21
N GLY A 140 2.03 -12.64 13.16
CA GLY A 140 1.96 -12.06 11.81
C GLY A 140 1.21 -10.72 11.79
N GLY A 141 0.06 -10.64 12.46
CA GLY A 141 -0.76 -9.43 12.56
C GLY A 141 -0.08 -8.31 13.35
N GLU A 142 0.50 -8.60 14.53
CA GLU A 142 1.23 -7.62 15.33
C GLU A 142 2.43 -7.08 14.59
N ARG A 143 3.17 -7.94 13.90
CA ARG A 143 4.30 -7.57 13.06
C ARG A 143 3.85 -6.62 11.96
N ARG A 144 2.77 -6.95 11.22
CA ARG A 144 2.28 -6.11 10.13
C ARG A 144 1.78 -4.76 10.62
N ARG A 145 1.07 -4.72 11.74
CA ARG A 145 0.67 -3.45 12.39
C ARG A 145 1.86 -2.60 12.80
N THR A 146 2.92 -3.22 13.34
CA THR A 146 4.18 -2.52 13.69
C THR A 146 4.87 -1.93 12.45
N GLU A 147 4.91 -2.66 11.34
CA GLU A 147 5.48 -2.19 10.08
C GLU A 147 4.71 -1.00 9.51
N ILE A 148 3.37 -1.04 9.55
CA ILE A 148 2.53 0.06 9.10
C ILE A 148 2.69 1.28 10.03
N ALA A 149 2.66 1.09 11.35
CA ALA A 149 2.90 2.16 12.32
C ALA A 149 4.25 2.85 12.08
N ARG A 150 5.29 2.05 11.82
CA ARG A 150 6.61 2.56 11.46
C ARG A 150 6.60 3.36 10.15
N ALA A 151 5.88 2.90 9.13
CA ALA A 151 5.76 3.62 7.87
C ALA A 151 5.01 4.96 8.03
N LEU A 152 4.04 5.03 8.95
CA LEU A 152 3.32 6.26 9.27
C LEU A 152 4.09 7.27 10.12
N ALA A 153 5.16 6.85 10.76
CA ALA A 153 5.99 7.72 11.59
C ALA A 153 6.52 8.96 10.84
N VAL A 154 6.72 8.84 9.52
CA VAL A 154 7.19 9.93 8.64
C VAL A 154 6.07 10.75 7.97
N ASN A 155 4.80 10.55 8.33
CA ASN A 155 3.63 11.21 7.70
C ASN A 155 3.62 11.09 6.17
N PRO A 156 3.55 9.89 5.61
CA PRO A 156 3.55 9.72 4.16
C PRO A 156 2.24 10.25 3.55
N ASN A 157 2.33 10.77 2.30
CA ASN A 157 1.17 11.12 1.49
C ASN A 157 0.64 9.91 0.71
N PHE A 158 1.52 8.93 0.47
CA PHE A 158 1.19 7.68 -0.22
C PHE A 158 1.84 6.49 0.48
N ILE A 159 1.16 5.35 0.47
CA ILE A 159 1.71 4.07 0.92
C ILE A 159 1.53 3.04 -0.18
N LEU A 160 2.63 2.40 -0.55
CA LEU A 160 2.67 1.33 -1.54
C LEU A 160 2.78 -0.01 -0.81
N LEU A 161 1.77 -0.88 -0.95
CA LEU A 161 1.64 -2.16 -0.26
C LEU A 161 1.89 -3.31 -1.24
N ASP A 162 2.96 -4.05 -1.03
CA ASP A 162 3.33 -5.21 -1.84
C ASP A 162 2.80 -6.48 -1.18
N GLU A 163 1.80 -7.11 -1.79
CA GLU A 163 1.14 -8.34 -1.36
C GLU A 163 0.81 -8.36 0.16
N PRO A 164 0.06 -7.37 0.69
CA PRO A 164 -0.17 -7.24 2.12
C PRO A 164 -0.97 -8.39 2.74
N PHE A 165 -1.70 -9.16 1.95
CA PHE A 165 -2.55 -10.27 2.39
C PHE A 165 -1.89 -11.64 2.18
N ALA A 166 -0.69 -11.71 1.58
CA ALA A 166 -0.01 -12.96 1.29
C ALA A 166 0.42 -13.70 2.56
N GLY A 167 -0.01 -14.96 2.71
CA GLY A 167 0.38 -15.81 3.83
C GLY A 167 -0.15 -15.36 5.19
N VAL A 168 -1.20 -14.54 5.21
CA VAL A 168 -1.84 -14.02 6.41
C VAL A 168 -3.15 -14.79 6.65
N ASP A 169 -3.47 -15.09 7.92
CA ASP A 169 -4.74 -15.71 8.26
C ASP A 169 -5.93 -14.76 8.03
N PRO A 170 -7.16 -15.30 7.82
CA PRO A 170 -8.31 -14.47 7.45
C PRO A 170 -8.67 -13.37 8.46
N ILE A 171 -8.45 -13.59 9.76
CA ILE A 171 -8.74 -12.59 10.80
C ILE A 171 -7.74 -11.43 10.68
N ALA A 172 -6.46 -11.77 10.52
CA ALA A 172 -5.42 -10.75 10.36
C ALA A 172 -5.53 -10.02 9.01
N VAL A 173 -6.08 -10.63 7.95
CA VAL A 173 -6.42 -9.93 6.70
C VAL A 173 -7.44 -8.83 6.96
N GLU A 174 -8.50 -9.10 7.72
CA GLU A 174 -9.53 -8.11 8.06
C GLU A 174 -8.96 -6.95 8.90
N ASP A 175 -8.08 -7.26 9.86
CA ASP A 175 -7.34 -6.25 10.61
C ASP A 175 -6.53 -5.32 9.69
N ILE A 176 -5.80 -5.89 8.72
CA ILE A 176 -5.01 -5.11 7.75
C ILE A 176 -5.92 -4.26 6.87
N GLN A 177 -7.04 -4.80 6.40
CA GLN A 177 -8.02 -4.06 5.60
C GLN A 177 -8.61 -2.88 6.37
N THR A 178 -8.92 -3.08 7.65
CA THR A 178 -9.38 -2.00 8.56
C THR A 178 -8.34 -0.89 8.65
N VAL A 179 -7.07 -1.27 8.81
CA VAL A 179 -5.96 -0.30 8.83
C VAL A 179 -5.89 0.45 7.50
N VAL A 180 -5.94 -0.24 6.36
CA VAL A 180 -5.89 0.38 5.03
C VAL A 180 -7.07 1.35 4.83
N ALA A 181 -8.28 0.99 5.28
CA ALA A 181 -9.43 1.88 5.25
C ALA A 181 -9.17 3.16 6.07
N ARG A 182 -8.59 3.05 7.28
CA ARG A 182 -8.22 4.23 8.10
C ARG A 182 -7.20 5.14 7.40
N LEU A 183 -6.22 4.58 6.71
CA LEU A 183 -5.23 5.37 5.97
C LEU A 183 -5.88 6.23 4.88
N LYS A 184 -6.87 5.68 4.18
CA LYS A 184 -7.66 6.45 3.20
C LYS A 184 -8.34 7.66 3.84
N PHE A 185 -8.96 7.50 5.03
CA PHE A 185 -9.58 8.62 5.75
C PHE A 185 -8.58 9.69 6.20
N LYS A 186 -7.33 9.30 6.43
CA LYS A 186 -6.21 10.24 6.69
C LYS A 186 -5.71 10.92 5.42
N ASN A 187 -6.45 10.82 4.32
CA ASN A 187 -6.08 11.37 3.01
C ASN A 187 -4.74 10.81 2.47
N ILE A 188 -4.41 9.56 2.81
CA ILE A 188 -3.24 8.86 2.28
C ILE A 188 -3.68 8.08 1.03
N GLY A 189 -2.96 8.27 -0.09
CA GLY A 189 -3.18 7.48 -1.30
C GLY A 189 -2.52 6.10 -1.18
N ILE A 190 -3.20 5.04 -1.61
CA ILE A 190 -2.73 3.68 -1.42
C ILE A 190 -2.68 2.95 -2.75
N LEU A 191 -1.53 2.34 -3.07
CA LEU A 191 -1.39 1.39 -4.17
C LEU A 191 -1.14 0.01 -3.59
N ILE A 192 -2.01 -0.95 -3.94
CA ILE A 192 -1.89 -2.34 -3.47
C ILE A 192 -1.66 -3.25 -4.67
N THR A 193 -0.65 -4.12 -4.58
CA THR A 193 -0.56 -5.31 -5.45
C THR A 193 -0.76 -6.55 -4.60
N ASP A 194 -1.62 -7.46 -5.05
CA ASP A 194 -1.86 -8.74 -4.37
C ASP A 194 -2.34 -9.78 -5.38
N HIS A 195 -2.15 -11.05 -5.04
CA HIS A 195 -2.73 -12.17 -5.78
C HIS A 195 -4.11 -12.56 -5.23
N ASN A 196 -4.46 -12.15 -4.02
CA ASN A 196 -5.78 -12.34 -3.45
C ASN A 196 -6.76 -11.25 -3.93
N VAL A 197 -7.35 -11.53 -5.09
CA VAL A 197 -8.23 -10.59 -5.79
C VAL A 197 -9.46 -10.21 -4.98
N ASN A 198 -10.08 -11.19 -4.29
CA ASN A 198 -11.29 -10.96 -3.50
C ASN A 198 -11.03 -9.94 -2.39
N GLU A 199 -9.96 -10.15 -1.62
CA GLU A 199 -9.62 -9.28 -0.51
C GLU A 199 -9.19 -7.89 -0.97
N THR A 200 -8.50 -7.82 -2.11
CA THR A 200 -8.04 -6.53 -2.66
C THR A 200 -9.20 -5.73 -3.25
N LEU A 201 -10.03 -6.33 -4.12
CA LEU A 201 -11.16 -5.62 -4.73
C LEU A 201 -12.22 -5.22 -3.70
N SER A 202 -12.36 -5.98 -2.60
CA SER A 202 -13.34 -5.64 -1.56
C SER A 202 -13.13 -4.28 -0.92
N ILE A 203 -11.89 -3.75 -0.92
CA ILE A 203 -11.51 -2.48 -0.29
C ILE A 203 -11.03 -1.41 -1.29
N CYS A 204 -10.75 -1.77 -2.55
CA CYS A 204 -10.29 -0.80 -3.54
C CYS A 204 -11.43 0.08 -4.05
N ASP A 205 -11.14 1.36 -4.29
CA ASP A 205 -12.03 2.26 -5.04
C ASP A 205 -12.03 1.90 -6.51
N ARG A 206 -10.84 1.61 -7.05
CA ARG A 206 -10.64 1.18 -8.44
C ARG A 206 -9.40 0.31 -8.55
N ALA A 207 -9.26 -0.35 -9.68
CA ALA A 207 -8.08 -1.16 -9.95
C ALA A 207 -7.68 -1.13 -11.42
N TYR A 208 -6.42 -1.47 -11.66
CA TYR A 208 -5.84 -1.76 -12.96
C TYR A 208 -5.59 -3.26 -13.05
N LEU A 209 -6.10 -3.89 -14.10
CA LEU A 209 -5.84 -5.29 -14.40
C LEU A 209 -4.76 -5.40 -15.47
N LEU A 210 -3.62 -5.95 -15.10
CA LEU A 210 -2.52 -6.22 -16.02
C LEU A 210 -2.60 -7.65 -16.55
N ILE A 211 -2.42 -7.80 -17.86
CA ILE A 211 -2.27 -9.08 -18.55
C ILE A 211 -1.12 -8.93 -19.56
N GLU A 212 -0.15 -9.85 -19.53
CA GLU A 212 0.99 -9.86 -20.46
C GLU A 212 1.72 -8.52 -20.58
N GLY A 213 1.94 -7.88 -19.43
CA GLY A 213 2.68 -6.61 -19.35
C GLY A 213 1.91 -5.37 -19.77
N LYS A 214 0.63 -5.45 -20.05
CA LYS A 214 -0.23 -4.33 -20.49
C LYS A 214 -1.43 -4.15 -19.58
N ILE A 215 -1.96 -2.92 -19.50
CA ILE A 215 -3.27 -2.68 -18.90
C ILE A 215 -4.34 -3.31 -19.82
N PHE A 216 -4.99 -4.37 -19.33
CA PHE A 216 -6.11 -5.01 -20.02
C PHE A 216 -7.41 -4.24 -19.78
N LYS A 217 -7.68 -3.90 -18.52
CA LYS A 217 -8.85 -3.11 -18.08
C LYS A 217 -8.50 -2.29 -16.86
N HIS A 218 -9.21 -1.20 -16.66
CA HIS A 218 -9.20 -0.44 -15.41
C HIS A 218 -10.61 0.14 -15.16
N GLY A 219 -10.94 0.37 -13.92
CA GLY A 219 -12.25 0.91 -13.52
C GLY A 219 -12.49 0.71 -12.03
N THR A 220 -13.69 1.01 -11.56
CA THR A 220 -14.12 0.71 -10.19
C THR A 220 -14.13 -0.79 -9.93
N ALA A 221 -14.14 -1.18 -8.67
CA ALA A 221 -14.22 -2.60 -8.31
C ALA A 221 -15.49 -3.26 -8.89
N GLU A 222 -16.60 -2.51 -8.90
CA GLU A 222 -17.90 -2.94 -9.43
C GLU A 222 -17.87 -3.11 -10.96
N GLU A 223 -17.30 -2.14 -11.68
CA GLU A 223 -17.15 -2.20 -13.14
C GLU A 223 -16.31 -3.41 -13.56
N LEU A 224 -15.18 -3.65 -12.88
CA LEU A 224 -14.32 -4.80 -13.16
C LEU A 224 -15.01 -6.14 -12.83
N ALA A 225 -15.74 -6.19 -11.71
CA ALA A 225 -16.47 -7.39 -11.31
C ALA A 225 -17.64 -7.72 -12.26
N ALA A 226 -18.24 -6.72 -12.89
CA ALA A 226 -19.35 -6.88 -13.85
C ALA A 226 -18.86 -7.19 -15.28
N ASP A 227 -17.59 -6.88 -15.62
CA ASP A 227 -17.06 -7.07 -16.98
C ASP A 227 -16.88 -8.56 -17.30
N GLU A 228 -17.56 -9.04 -18.35
CA GLU A 228 -17.53 -10.44 -18.77
C GLU A 228 -16.13 -10.92 -19.19
N GLN A 229 -15.32 -10.06 -19.80
CA GLN A 229 -13.98 -10.41 -20.24
C GLN A 229 -13.06 -10.54 -19.02
N VAL A 230 -13.16 -9.64 -18.05
CA VAL A 230 -12.41 -9.69 -16.77
C VAL A 230 -12.79 -10.97 -16.00
N ARG A 231 -14.08 -11.29 -15.91
CA ARG A 231 -14.55 -12.54 -15.26
C ARG A 231 -14.02 -13.76 -15.96
N ARG A 232 -14.07 -13.78 -17.29
CA ARG A 232 -13.61 -14.93 -18.08
C ARG A 232 -12.11 -15.16 -18.00
N LEU A 233 -11.30 -14.10 -17.99
CA LEU A 233 -9.84 -14.20 -18.12
C LEU A 233 -9.12 -14.20 -16.77
N TYR A 234 -9.75 -13.65 -15.71
CA TYR A 234 -9.05 -13.44 -14.45
C TYR A 234 -9.86 -13.77 -13.20
N LEU A 235 -11.07 -13.21 -13.02
CA LEU A 235 -11.83 -13.36 -11.78
C LEU A 235 -12.48 -14.74 -11.63
N GLY A 236 -12.85 -15.37 -12.77
CA GLY A 236 -13.68 -16.57 -12.79
C GLY A 236 -15.17 -16.25 -12.94
N ARG A 237 -15.93 -17.18 -13.54
CA ARG A 237 -17.36 -16.97 -13.84
C ARG A 237 -18.23 -16.79 -12.61
N ASN A 238 -17.87 -17.46 -11.51
CA ASN A 238 -18.62 -17.45 -10.25
C ASN A 238 -18.09 -16.39 -9.26
N PHE A 239 -17.27 -15.45 -9.70
CA PHE A 239 -16.77 -14.40 -8.85
C PHE A 239 -17.90 -13.51 -8.36
N GLU A 240 -17.96 -13.27 -7.05
CA GLU A 240 -18.86 -12.33 -6.40
C GLU A 240 -18.06 -11.28 -5.66
N LEU A 241 -18.23 -10.02 -6.02
CA LEU A 241 -17.63 -8.90 -5.31
C LEU A 241 -18.37 -8.70 -3.97
N LYS A 242 -17.67 -8.91 -2.88
CA LYS A 242 -18.17 -8.61 -1.53
C LYS A 242 -17.48 -7.37 -1.02
N ARG A 243 -18.13 -6.24 -1.16
CA ARG A 243 -17.61 -4.97 -0.62
C ARG A 243 -17.58 -5.02 0.90
N LYS A 244 -16.51 -4.49 1.46
CA LYS A 244 -16.34 -4.35 2.91
C LYS A 244 -16.57 -2.90 3.36
N ASP A 245 -17.65 -2.29 2.86
CA ASP A 245 -17.98 -0.88 3.15
C ASP A 245 -18.23 -0.65 4.64
N TYR A 246 -18.64 -1.68 5.39
CA TYR A 246 -18.76 -1.64 6.84
C TYR A 246 -17.46 -1.24 7.56
N LEU A 247 -16.28 -1.54 6.98
CA LEU A 247 -14.99 -1.11 7.53
C LEU A 247 -14.86 0.41 7.53
N TYR A 248 -15.45 1.08 6.53
CA TYR A 248 -15.50 2.54 6.48
C TYR A 248 -16.44 3.11 7.54
N ASP A 249 -17.60 2.47 7.76
CA ASP A 249 -18.56 2.88 8.79
C ASP A 249 -17.97 2.72 10.20
N GLU A 250 -17.25 1.65 10.46
CA GLU A 250 -16.54 1.44 11.74
C GLU A 250 -15.45 2.48 11.98
N VAL A 251 -14.68 2.80 10.95
CA VAL A 251 -13.66 3.85 11.02
C VAL A 251 -14.30 5.21 11.30
N MET A 252 -15.40 5.55 10.63
CA MET A 252 -16.13 6.80 10.86
C MET A 252 -16.69 6.91 12.28
N LYS A 253 -17.20 5.82 12.85
CA LYS A 253 -17.65 5.78 14.25
C LYS A 253 -16.50 5.96 15.24
N GLY A 254 -15.33 5.36 14.95
CA GLY A 254 -14.14 5.50 15.79
C GLY A 254 -13.41 6.85 15.67
N ILE A 255 -13.57 7.58 14.55
CA ILE A 255 -13.00 8.93 14.37
C ILE A 255 -13.78 9.95 15.19
N GLY A 256 -15.07 9.70 15.51
CA GLY A 256 -15.86 10.58 16.38
C GLY A 256 -15.32 10.70 17.81
N ASP A 257 -14.48 9.78 18.25
CA ASP A 257 -13.87 9.76 19.59
C ASP A 257 -12.40 10.25 19.62
N LEU A 258 -11.84 10.68 18.49
CA LEU A 258 -10.48 11.21 18.42
C LEU A 258 -10.50 12.74 18.41
N PRO A 259 -9.66 13.42 19.21
CA PRO A 259 -9.51 14.86 19.14
C PRO A 259 -9.02 15.26 17.75
N THR A 260 -9.69 16.23 17.15
CA THR A 260 -9.26 16.90 15.90
C THR A 260 -7.86 17.47 16.09
N LEU A 261 -6.90 16.98 15.33
CA LEU A 261 -5.54 17.54 15.21
C LEU A 261 -5.55 18.80 14.35
#